data_3ef9a76c5f1a846af64b0f3e0e27b4f2
#
_entry.id   3ef9a76c5f1a846af64b0f3e0e27b4f2
#
_cell.length_a   1.000
_cell.length_b   1.000
_cell.length_c   1.000
_cell.angle_alpha   90.00
_cell.angle_beta   90.00
_cell.angle_gamma   90.00
#
_symmetry.space_group_name_H-M   'P 1'
#
loop_
_entity.id
_entity.type
_entity.pdbx_description
1 polymer ?
#
loop_
_entity_poly.entity_id
_entity_poly.type
_entity_poly.pdbx_seq_one_letter_code
_entity_poly.pdbx_strand_id
1 'polypeptide(L)'
;MPSFSQVKASNASYRPSEAPVAVFIGGTGGIGASTAEALARYTDGNIHVIVAGRNRYAGRQVVDTLLSPLSEQKVIREFIYCDCSLVKSVRSASEEIARLLESLSKPRIDFLIFSANYASLADKKNDTEEGIDLQLMVRYYHRFQMTFLLLPLLERSERASVLTILGAGNTYPVPKDGDYGYRKSPVGAGKVGVKVPTVYTDVGFQELAYRNSAISFTHIHPGFVRTSMLNAILNDFWAKWYTLLIYPLIRLFVFIFTKEPDVAAEYMIYALLDAHEGFTRRNPRANDIGPINHGVNGDEFYEHSLKVTGLA
;
A
#
# COMPACT_ATOMS: atom_id res chain seq x y z
N MET A 1 9.40 -11.85 18.74
CA MET A 1 8.13 -11.50 18.07
C MET A 1 7.28 -10.70 19.05
N PRO A 2 6.91 -9.46 18.75
CA PRO A 2 6.03 -8.71 19.65
C PRO A 2 4.66 -9.38 19.71
N SER A 3 4.11 -9.48 20.91
CA SER A 3 2.70 -9.88 21.11
C SER A 3 1.78 -8.76 20.62
N PHE A 4 0.51 -9.07 20.37
CA PHE A 4 -0.46 -8.04 19.95
C PHE A 4 -0.59 -6.91 21.00
N SER A 5 -0.52 -7.24 22.28
CA SER A 5 -0.55 -6.25 23.35
C SER A 5 0.69 -5.34 23.34
N GLN A 6 1.87 -5.89 23.06
CA GLN A 6 3.10 -5.10 22.91
C GLN A 6 3.03 -4.16 21.70
N VAL A 7 2.49 -4.64 20.55
CA VAL A 7 2.24 -3.81 19.36
C VAL A 7 1.34 -2.64 19.71
N LYS A 8 0.20 -2.88 20.36
CA LYS A 8 -0.72 -1.81 20.77
C LYS A 8 -0.10 -0.84 21.77
N ALA A 9 0.66 -1.34 22.74
CA ALA A 9 1.34 -0.49 23.70
C ALA A 9 2.39 0.41 23.03
N SER A 10 3.16 -0.14 22.09
CA SER A 10 4.12 0.62 21.29
C SER A 10 3.42 1.71 20.46
N ASN A 11 2.35 1.34 19.73
CA ASN A 11 1.57 2.33 18.96
C ASN A 11 0.99 3.42 19.86
N ALA A 12 0.48 3.04 21.04
CA ALA A 12 -0.08 3.97 22.02
C ALA A 12 0.96 4.90 22.67
N SER A 13 2.25 4.61 22.53
CA SER A 13 3.33 5.48 23.01
C SER A 13 3.73 6.56 21.99
N TYR A 14 3.20 6.51 20.77
CA TYR A 14 3.51 7.50 19.73
C TYR A 14 3.02 8.89 20.12
N ARG A 15 3.93 9.84 20.26
CA ARG A 15 3.66 11.23 20.62
C ARG A 15 4.46 12.15 19.70
N PRO A 16 3.90 12.49 18.52
CA PRO A 16 4.58 13.44 17.64
C PRO A 16 4.56 14.87 18.24
N SER A 17 5.63 15.61 18.05
CA SER A 17 5.75 17.00 18.49
C SER A 17 4.88 17.97 17.67
N GLU A 18 4.60 17.60 16.42
CA GLU A 18 3.76 18.35 15.48
C GLU A 18 2.77 17.38 14.83
N ALA A 19 1.68 17.91 14.26
CA ALA A 19 0.74 17.11 13.49
C ALA A 19 1.43 16.42 12.30
N PRO A 20 1.55 15.09 12.27
CA PRO A 20 2.15 14.40 11.15
C PRO A 20 1.26 14.48 9.92
N VAL A 21 1.87 14.29 8.74
CA VAL A 21 1.16 14.23 7.47
C VAL A 21 1.15 12.79 6.96
N ALA A 22 -0.03 12.20 6.82
CA ALA A 22 -0.23 10.85 6.32
C ALA A 22 -1.05 10.83 5.03
N VAL A 23 -0.52 10.18 4.00
CA VAL A 23 -1.16 10.01 2.69
C VAL A 23 -1.46 8.53 2.47
N PHE A 24 -2.74 8.19 2.27
CA PHE A 24 -3.23 6.82 2.10
C PHE A 24 -3.71 6.57 0.67
N ILE A 25 -3.01 5.73 -0.07
CA ILE A 25 -3.40 5.29 -1.41
C ILE A 25 -4.15 3.96 -1.30
N GLY A 26 -5.47 4.00 -1.57
CA GLY A 26 -6.37 2.86 -1.30
C GLY A 26 -7.00 2.89 0.09
N GLY A 27 -7.03 4.05 0.74
CA GLY A 27 -7.60 4.25 2.07
C GLY A 27 -9.13 4.35 2.13
N THR A 28 -9.86 4.00 1.08
CA THR A 28 -11.33 4.09 1.01
C THR A 28 -12.05 2.91 1.68
N GLY A 29 -11.33 1.99 2.30
CA GLY A 29 -11.88 0.83 2.99
C GLY A 29 -10.80 -0.17 3.42
N GLY A 30 -11.22 -1.19 4.15
CA GLY A 30 -10.36 -2.29 4.59
C GLY A 30 -9.15 -1.82 5.41
N ILE A 31 -7.99 -2.41 5.15
CA ILE A 31 -6.77 -2.15 5.94
C ILE A 31 -6.37 -0.66 5.90
N GLY A 32 -6.46 -0.02 4.72
CA GLY A 32 -6.06 1.38 4.58
C GLY A 32 -6.91 2.33 5.41
N ALA A 33 -8.25 2.17 5.38
CA ALA A 33 -9.18 2.95 6.19
C ALA A 33 -8.94 2.71 7.69
N SER A 34 -8.90 1.44 8.12
CA SER A 34 -8.65 1.11 9.54
C SER A 34 -7.29 1.61 10.02
N THR A 35 -6.26 1.66 9.15
CA THR A 35 -4.96 2.24 9.51
C THR A 35 -5.06 3.75 9.67
N ALA A 36 -5.79 4.45 8.81
CA ALA A 36 -6.02 5.90 8.93
C ALA A 36 -6.78 6.25 10.21
N GLU A 37 -7.84 5.51 10.51
CA GLU A 37 -8.64 5.68 11.73
C GLU A 37 -7.81 5.42 12.99
N ALA A 38 -7.02 4.34 13.02
CA ALA A 38 -6.20 4.02 14.16
C ALA A 38 -5.07 5.04 14.37
N LEU A 39 -4.43 5.51 13.29
CA LEU A 39 -3.40 6.54 13.39
C LEU A 39 -3.98 7.88 13.88
N ALA A 40 -5.20 8.24 13.44
CA ALA A 40 -5.91 9.40 13.97
C ALA A 40 -6.23 9.26 15.47
N ARG A 41 -6.58 8.06 15.94
CA ARG A 41 -6.77 7.80 17.39
C ARG A 41 -5.46 7.96 18.18
N TYR A 42 -4.33 7.43 17.69
CA TYR A 42 -3.03 7.52 18.38
C TYR A 42 -2.41 8.90 18.37
N THR A 43 -2.92 9.81 17.55
CA THR A 43 -2.52 11.21 17.51
C THR A 43 -3.58 12.15 18.12
N ASP A 44 -4.57 11.60 18.84
CA ASP A 44 -5.70 12.35 19.39
C ASP A 44 -6.38 13.27 18.36
N GLY A 45 -6.46 12.80 17.11
CA GLY A 45 -6.98 13.55 15.97
C GLY A 45 -6.02 14.58 15.38
N ASN A 46 -4.90 14.85 16.01
CA ASN A 46 -3.93 15.86 15.56
C ASN A 46 -3.00 15.30 14.46
N ILE A 47 -3.55 15.10 13.28
CA ILE A 47 -2.88 14.55 12.10
C ILE A 47 -3.52 15.07 10.81
N HIS A 48 -2.72 15.46 9.83
CA HIS A 48 -3.17 15.70 8.47
C HIS A 48 -3.35 14.36 7.74
N VAL A 49 -4.51 14.11 7.16
CA VAL A 49 -4.82 12.87 6.44
C VAL A 49 -5.35 13.17 5.05
N ILE A 50 -4.69 12.62 4.05
CA ILE A 50 -5.17 12.59 2.67
C ILE A 50 -5.46 11.15 2.31
N VAL A 51 -6.69 10.87 1.87
CA VAL A 51 -7.10 9.57 1.37
C VAL A 51 -7.27 9.65 -0.16
N ALA A 52 -6.56 8.80 -0.89
CA ALA A 52 -6.67 8.73 -2.34
C ALA A 52 -7.24 7.37 -2.79
N GLY A 53 -8.14 7.41 -3.79
CA GLY A 53 -8.75 6.20 -4.33
C GLY A 53 -9.85 6.48 -5.34
N ARG A 54 -10.50 5.43 -5.84
CA ARG A 54 -11.54 5.54 -6.88
C ARG A 54 -12.93 5.87 -6.34
N ASN A 55 -13.25 5.38 -5.14
CA ASN A 55 -14.58 5.53 -4.57
C ASN A 55 -14.65 6.83 -3.75
N ARG A 56 -15.19 7.89 -4.39
CA ARG A 56 -15.32 9.22 -3.77
C ARG A 56 -16.19 9.21 -2.52
N TYR A 57 -17.31 8.48 -2.56
CA TYR A 57 -18.23 8.40 -1.44
C TYR A 57 -17.55 7.74 -0.22
N ALA A 58 -17.00 6.54 -0.39
CA ALA A 58 -16.34 5.83 0.69
C ALA A 58 -15.09 6.58 1.21
N GLY A 59 -14.33 7.23 0.32
CA GLY A 59 -13.17 8.00 0.71
C GLY A 59 -13.53 9.22 1.57
N ARG A 60 -14.58 9.94 1.20
CA ARG A 60 -15.09 11.06 2.02
C ARG A 60 -15.64 10.56 3.35
N GLN A 61 -16.41 9.46 3.37
CA GLN A 61 -16.86 8.88 4.63
C GLN A 61 -15.68 8.59 5.59
N VAL A 62 -14.60 7.99 5.10
CA VAL A 62 -13.42 7.73 5.93
C VAL A 62 -12.87 9.03 6.50
N VAL A 63 -12.66 10.04 5.66
CA VAL A 63 -12.12 11.33 6.08
C VAL A 63 -13.02 12.03 7.10
N ASP A 64 -14.32 12.01 6.88
CA ASP A 64 -15.31 12.70 7.73
C ASP A 64 -15.50 12.01 9.10
N THR A 65 -15.20 10.70 9.18
CA THR A 65 -15.35 9.92 10.42
C THR A 65 -14.07 9.84 11.27
N LEU A 66 -12.94 10.35 10.78
CA LEU A 66 -11.71 10.39 11.55
C LEU A 66 -11.88 11.22 12.83
N LEU A 67 -11.26 10.77 13.92
CA LEU A 67 -11.26 11.49 15.20
C LEU A 67 -10.80 12.93 14.98
N SER A 68 -11.61 13.90 15.39
CA SER A 68 -11.27 15.32 15.32
C SER A 68 -10.22 15.68 16.37
N PRO A 69 -9.33 16.65 16.07
CA PRO A 69 -8.36 17.10 17.06
C PRO A 69 -9.06 17.70 18.28
N LEU A 70 -8.50 17.44 19.46
CA LEU A 70 -8.97 18.01 20.72
C LEU A 70 -8.62 19.51 20.85
N SER A 71 -7.63 19.97 20.07
CA SER A 71 -7.21 21.37 20.01
C SER A 71 -7.88 22.11 18.84
N GLU A 72 -7.86 23.46 18.86
CA GLU A 72 -8.32 24.28 17.73
C GLU A 72 -7.39 24.22 16.51
N GLN A 73 -6.41 23.33 16.52
CA GLN A 73 -5.44 23.18 15.45
C GLN A 73 -6.13 22.68 14.16
N LYS A 74 -5.99 23.44 13.10
CA LYS A 74 -6.52 23.07 11.79
C LYS A 74 -5.67 21.95 11.16
N VAL A 75 -6.28 20.81 10.90
CA VAL A 75 -5.67 19.70 10.16
C VAL A 75 -6.33 19.53 8.80
N ILE A 76 -5.54 19.12 7.81
CA ILE A 76 -6.06 18.74 6.49
C ILE A 76 -6.74 17.37 6.60
N ARG A 77 -7.94 17.27 6.08
CA ARG A 77 -8.75 16.04 5.99
C ARG A 77 -9.40 16.01 4.62
N GLU A 78 -8.71 15.41 3.64
CA GLU A 78 -9.15 15.49 2.25
C GLU A 78 -9.16 14.14 1.55
N PHE A 79 -10.09 14.00 0.62
CA PHE A 79 -10.15 12.91 -0.32
C PHE A 79 -9.74 13.39 -1.73
N ILE A 80 -8.79 12.70 -2.33
CA ILE A 80 -8.32 12.94 -3.70
C ILE A 80 -8.68 11.74 -4.58
N TYR A 81 -9.26 12.00 -5.75
CA TYR A 81 -9.55 10.94 -6.70
C TYR A 81 -8.26 10.41 -7.31
N CYS A 82 -8.07 9.09 -7.26
CA CYS A 82 -6.94 8.41 -7.88
C CYS A 82 -7.36 7.03 -8.39
N ASP A 83 -7.30 6.84 -9.70
CA ASP A 83 -7.36 5.51 -10.30
C ASP A 83 -5.94 4.96 -10.47
N CYS A 84 -5.56 4.05 -9.57
CA CYS A 84 -4.25 3.42 -9.58
C CYS A 84 -4.00 2.51 -10.80
N SER A 85 -4.97 2.33 -11.68
CA SER A 85 -4.79 1.59 -12.94
C SER A 85 -4.25 2.46 -14.08
N LEU A 86 -4.15 3.79 -13.88
CA LEU A 86 -3.78 4.75 -14.92
C LEU A 86 -2.62 5.63 -14.47
N VAL A 87 -1.55 5.64 -15.25
CA VAL A 87 -0.35 6.49 -15.06
C VAL A 87 -0.74 7.97 -14.96
N LYS A 88 -1.61 8.43 -15.88
CA LYS A 88 -2.10 9.81 -15.89
C LYS A 88 -2.87 10.18 -14.62
N SER A 89 -3.68 9.26 -14.08
CA SER A 89 -4.46 9.50 -12.85
C SER A 89 -3.57 9.54 -11.62
N VAL A 90 -2.56 8.67 -11.54
CA VAL A 90 -1.57 8.66 -10.46
C VAL A 90 -0.77 9.96 -10.47
N ARG A 91 -0.32 10.44 -11.64
CA ARG A 91 0.37 11.73 -11.79
C ARG A 91 -0.49 12.90 -11.32
N SER A 92 -1.72 13.01 -11.82
CA SER A 92 -2.64 14.07 -11.42
C SER A 92 -2.94 14.09 -9.92
N ALA A 93 -3.14 12.90 -9.32
CA ALA A 93 -3.34 12.78 -7.87
C ALA A 93 -2.09 13.19 -7.08
N SER A 94 -0.88 12.83 -7.54
CA SER A 94 0.37 13.25 -6.91
C SER A 94 0.56 14.76 -6.93
N GLU A 95 0.24 15.41 -8.05
CA GLU A 95 0.29 16.88 -8.20
C GLU A 95 -0.74 17.57 -7.31
N GLU A 96 -1.95 17.00 -7.17
CA GLU A 96 -2.99 17.54 -6.29
C GLU A 96 -2.60 17.40 -4.81
N ILE A 97 -2.03 16.24 -4.40
CA ILE A 97 -1.47 16.02 -3.07
C ILE A 97 -0.39 17.05 -2.76
N ALA A 98 0.58 17.22 -3.67
CA ALA A 98 1.67 18.16 -3.49
C ALA A 98 1.15 19.60 -3.33
N ARG A 99 0.25 20.04 -4.21
CA ARG A 99 -0.35 21.38 -4.15
C ARG A 99 -1.12 21.63 -2.85
N LEU A 100 -1.86 20.61 -2.37
CA LEU A 100 -2.59 20.72 -1.11
C LEU A 100 -1.64 20.86 0.08
N LEU A 101 -0.57 20.07 0.10
CA LEU A 101 0.41 20.10 1.20
C LEU A 101 1.29 21.36 1.20
N GLU A 102 1.54 21.98 0.04
CA GLU A 102 2.24 23.28 -0.03
C GLU A 102 1.48 24.42 0.68
N SER A 103 0.21 24.24 1.05
CA SER A 103 -0.54 25.16 1.89
C SER A 103 -0.15 25.11 3.38
N LEU A 104 0.56 24.08 3.80
CA LEU A 104 1.05 23.93 5.16
C LEU A 104 2.27 24.83 5.40
N SER A 105 2.46 25.27 6.65
CA SER A 105 3.65 26.02 7.07
C SER A 105 4.94 25.19 6.92
N LYS A 106 4.83 23.86 7.03
CA LYS A 106 5.93 22.89 6.82
C LYS A 106 5.45 21.81 5.86
N PRO A 107 5.50 22.04 4.56
CA PRO A 107 5.09 21.06 3.55
C PRO A 107 5.97 19.81 3.60
N ARG A 108 5.41 18.66 3.95
CA ARG A 108 6.12 17.38 4.01
C ARG A 108 5.13 16.21 3.95
N ILE A 109 5.65 15.03 3.81
CA ILE A 109 4.92 13.76 4.01
C ILE A 109 5.72 12.93 5.02
N ASP A 110 5.12 12.66 6.17
CA ASP A 110 5.73 11.80 7.19
C ASP A 110 5.41 10.32 6.93
N PHE A 111 4.21 10.04 6.45
CA PHE A 111 3.75 8.67 6.16
C PHE A 111 3.07 8.58 4.80
N LEU A 112 3.62 7.75 3.91
CA LEU A 112 3.02 7.40 2.62
C LEU A 112 2.63 5.92 2.63
N ILE A 113 1.33 5.63 2.63
CA ILE A 113 0.81 4.28 2.83
C ILE A 113 0.08 3.80 1.59
N PHE A 114 0.55 2.68 1.02
CA PHE A 114 -0.07 2.02 -0.13
C PHE A 114 -0.84 0.78 0.31
N SER A 115 -2.15 0.85 0.21
CA SER A 115 -3.07 -0.26 0.48
C SER A 115 -3.96 -0.59 -0.73
N ALA A 116 -3.91 0.23 -1.80
CA ALA A 116 -4.60 -0.07 -3.04
C ALA A 116 -4.14 -1.42 -3.60
N ASN A 117 -5.11 -2.27 -3.95
CA ASN A 117 -4.83 -3.60 -4.46
C ASN A 117 -5.91 -4.04 -5.46
N TYR A 118 -5.54 -4.97 -6.33
CA TYR A 118 -6.43 -5.65 -7.26
C TYR A 118 -6.00 -7.11 -7.34
N ALA A 119 -6.94 -8.01 -7.18
CA ALA A 119 -6.69 -9.42 -7.38
C ALA A 119 -7.77 -10.00 -8.30
N SER A 120 -7.35 -10.66 -9.35
CA SER A 120 -8.22 -11.47 -10.21
C SER A 120 -7.63 -12.85 -10.33
N LEU A 121 -8.46 -13.86 -10.25
CA LEU A 121 -8.11 -15.27 -10.49
C LEU A 121 -8.32 -15.68 -11.96
N ALA A 122 -8.74 -14.72 -12.80
CA ALA A 122 -8.94 -15.00 -14.24
C ALA A 122 -7.59 -15.20 -14.95
N ASP A 123 -7.51 -16.22 -15.78
CA ASP A 123 -6.28 -16.57 -16.54
C ASP A 123 -6.06 -15.70 -17.78
N LYS A 124 -6.78 -14.59 -17.92
CA LYS A 124 -6.65 -13.69 -19.05
C LYS A 124 -5.83 -12.46 -18.67
N LYS A 125 -4.88 -12.11 -19.55
CA LYS A 125 -4.21 -10.82 -19.51
C LYS A 125 -5.26 -9.72 -19.65
N ASN A 126 -5.17 -8.71 -18.81
CA ASN A 126 -6.04 -7.54 -18.82
C ASN A 126 -5.16 -6.29 -18.79
N ASP A 127 -5.01 -5.64 -19.94
CA ASP A 127 -4.26 -4.40 -20.04
C ASP A 127 -5.15 -3.20 -19.71
N THR A 128 -4.58 -2.20 -19.10
CA THR A 128 -5.21 -0.88 -18.90
C THR A 128 -5.37 -0.16 -20.24
N GLU A 129 -6.15 0.92 -20.29
CA GLU A 129 -6.26 1.76 -21.51
C GLU A 129 -4.93 2.38 -21.93
N GLU A 130 -3.93 2.45 -21.03
CA GLU A 130 -2.56 2.89 -21.34
C GLU A 130 -1.66 1.71 -21.76
N GLY A 131 -2.24 0.53 -21.94
CA GLY A 131 -1.55 -0.65 -22.44
C GLY A 131 -0.61 -1.32 -21.43
N ILE A 132 -0.74 -1.10 -20.13
CA ILE A 132 0.02 -1.73 -19.06
C ILE A 132 -0.82 -2.87 -18.47
N ASP A 133 -0.20 -3.99 -18.10
CA ASP A 133 -0.93 -5.04 -17.37
C ASP A 133 -1.56 -4.46 -16.09
N LEU A 134 -2.88 -4.67 -15.94
CA LEU A 134 -3.68 -4.09 -14.87
C LEU A 134 -3.18 -4.50 -13.47
N GLN A 135 -2.74 -5.75 -13.32
CA GLN A 135 -2.24 -6.22 -12.02
C GLN A 135 -0.87 -5.61 -11.69
N LEU A 136 0.02 -5.50 -12.67
CA LEU A 136 1.30 -4.84 -12.49
C LEU A 136 1.10 -3.35 -12.19
N MET A 137 0.19 -2.69 -12.91
CA MET A 137 -0.09 -1.27 -12.69
C MET A 137 -0.65 -1.02 -11.28
N VAL A 138 -1.73 -1.75 -10.88
CA VAL A 138 -2.40 -1.54 -9.59
C VAL A 138 -1.62 -2.10 -8.40
N ARG A 139 -0.68 -3.01 -8.59
CA ARG A 139 0.04 -3.64 -7.47
C ARG A 139 1.48 -3.18 -7.32
N TYR A 140 2.09 -2.60 -8.39
CA TYR A 140 3.48 -2.14 -8.36
C TYR A 140 3.67 -0.75 -8.97
N TYR A 141 3.39 -0.53 -10.27
CA TYR A 141 3.83 0.70 -10.95
C TYR A 141 3.24 1.98 -10.36
N HIS A 142 1.98 1.99 -9.91
CA HIS A 142 1.42 3.18 -9.25
C HIS A 142 2.15 3.52 -7.95
N ARG A 143 2.62 2.51 -7.20
CA ARG A 143 3.35 2.71 -5.95
C ARG A 143 4.71 3.33 -6.21
N PHE A 144 5.42 2.78 -7.19
CA PHE A 144 6.69 3.32 -7.65
C PHE A 144 6.53 4.76 -8.16
N GLN A 145 5.59 4.99 -9.08
CA GLN A 145 5.35 6.30 -9.68
C GLN A 145 5.00 7.36 -8.65
N MET A 146 4.03 7.09 -7.78
CA MET A 146 3.59 8.07 -6.78
C MET A 146 4.67 8.33 -5.74
N THR A 147 5.40 7.30 -5.30
CA THR A 147 6.55 7.49 -4.42
C THR A 147 7.58 8.42 -5.06
N PHE A 148 7.95 8.15 -6.31
CA PHE A 148 8.92 8.96 -7.05
C PHE A 148 8.47 10.43 -7.17
N LEU A 149 7.21 10.68 -7.54
CA LEU A 149 6.66 12.03 -7.67
C LEU A 149 6.56 12.79 -6.35
N LEU A 150 6.42 12.08 -5.24
CA LEU A 150 6.29 12.67 -3.89
C LEU A 150 7.61 12.66 -3.09
N LEU A 151 8.72 12.17 -3.66
CA LEU A 151 10.05 12.21 -3.02
C LEU A 151 10.40 13.59 -2.46
N PRO A 152 10.20 14.73 -3.19
CA PRO A 152 10.54 16.03 -2.64
C PRO A 152 9.80 16.41 -1.35
N LEU A 153 8.62 15.86 -1.11
CA LEU A 153 7.86 16.06 0.14
C LEU A 153 8.25 15.07 1.22
N LEU A 154 8.61 13.85 0.85
CA LEU A 154 9.14 12.84 1.78
C LEU A 154 10.50 13.27 2.34
N GLU A 155 11.40 13.80 1.50
CA GLU A 155 12.72 14.27 1.91
C GLU A 155 12.70 15.46 2.89
N ARG A 156 11.58 16.21 2.96
CA ARG A 156 11.39 17.29 3.92
C ARG A 156 10.98 16.82 5.33
N SER A 157 10.65 15.56 5.48
CA SER A 157 10.32 14.96 6.78
C SER A 157 11.57 14.42 7.45
N GLU A 158 11.71 14.68 8.75
CA GLU A 158 12.81 14.13 9.56
C GLU A 158 12.77 12.59 9.68
N ARG A 159 11.59 12.00 9.49
CA ARG A 159 11.35 10.54 9.63
C ARG A 159 10.33 10.04 8.64
N ALA A 160 10.55 10.29 7.35
CA ALA A 160 9.65 9.80 6.32
C ALA A 160 9.60 8.26 6.28
N SER A 161 8.41 7.72 6.24
CA SER A 161 8.18 6.28 6.13
C SER A 161 7.18 5.95 5.03
N VAL A 162 7.61 5.11 4.08
CA VAL A 162 6.78 4.60 2.98
C VAL A 162 6.42 3.16 3.28
N LEU A 163 5.13 2.89 3.49
CA LEU A 163 4.61 1.56 3.80
C LEU A 163 3.84 1.00 2.61
N THR A 164 4.29 -0.11 2.08
CA THR A 164 3.61 -0.84 1.00
C THR A 164 3.00 -2.13 1.54
N ILE A 165 1.67 -2.20 1.55
CA ILE A 165 0.91 -3.36 2.03
C ILE A 165 0.61 -4.25 0.82
N LEU A 166 1.36 -5.37 0.70
CA LEU A 166 1.16 -6.30 -0.40
C LEU A 166 1.48 -7.74 0.04
N GLY A 167 2.53 -8.36 -0.40
CA GLY A 167 2.78 -9.79 -0.19
C GLY A 167 4.24 -10.10 0.16
N ALA A 168 4.87 -9.28 1.00
CA ALA A 168 6.25 -9.51 1.42
C ALA A 168 6.49 -10.96 1.87
N GLY A 169 7.62 -11.52 1.47
CA GLY A 169 7.96 -12.91 1.75
C GLY A 169 7.56 -13.91 0.64
N ASN A 170 6.73 -13.52 -0.32
CA ASN A 170 6.50 -14.34 -1.49
C ASN A 170 7.62 -14.19 -2.51
N THR A 171 7.98 -15.28 -3.16
CA THR A 171 8.96 -15.31 -4.23
C THR A 171 8.35 -15.87 -5.50
N TYR A 172 8.80 -15.38 -6.65
CA TYR A 172 8.38 -15.88 -7.95
C TYR A 172 9.49 -15.63 -8.97
N PRO A 173 9.73 -16.56 -9.92
CA PRO A 173 10.68 -16.32 -11.00
C PRO A 173 10.30 -15.08 -11.81
N VAL A 174 11.28 -14.23 -12.07
CA VAL A 174 11.16 -13.04 -12.90
C VAL A 174 11.74 -13.35 -14.28
N PRO A 175 11.22 -12.77 -15.38
CA PRO A 175 11.79 -12.94 -16.70
C PRO A 175 13.26 -12.55 -16.74
N LYS A 176 14.12 -13.46 -17.25
CA LYS A 176 15.58 -13.21 -17.34
C LYS A 176 15.96 -12.41 -18.59
N ASP A 177 15.03 -12.24 -19.51
CA ASP A 177 15.22 -11.53 -20.79
C ASP A 177 14.82 -10.05 -20.73
N GLY A 178 14.62 -9.51 -19.53
CA GLY A 178 14.21 -8.11 -19.32
C GLY A 178 12.75 -7.80 -19.68
N ASP A 179 11.94 -8.81 -20.01
CA ASP A 179 10.49 -8.62 -20.30
C ASP A 179 9.68 -8.39 -19.02
N TYR A 180 10.06 -7.41 -18.21
CA TYR A 180 9.39 -7.08 -16.95
C TYR A 180 7.92 -6.66 -17.12
N GLY A 181 7.52 -6.23 -18.33
CA GLY A 181 6.13 -5.94 -18.66
C GLY A 181 5.33 -7.17 -19.08
N TYR A 182 5.96 -8.35 -19.12
CA TYR A 182 5.36 -9.61 -19.60
C TYR A 182 4.67 -9.47 -20.97
N ARG A 183 5.33 -8.78 -21.91
CA ARG A 183 4.80 -8.55 -23.25
C ARG A 183 4.89 -9.78 -24.15
N LYS A 184 5.96 -10.56 -23.97
CA LYS A 184 6.23 -11.79 -24.74
C LYS A 184 5.55 -13.01 -24.15
N SER A 185 5.40 -13.04 -22.83
CA SER A 185 4.74 -14.14 -22.14
C SER A 185 3.37 -13.68 -21.66
N PRO A 186 2.27 -14.35 -22.05
CA PRO A 186 0.98 -14.07 -21.46
C PRO A 186 1.05 -14.44 -19.97
N VAL A 187 1.19 -13.47 -19.12
CA VAL A 187 1.03 -13.68 -17.69
C VAL A 187 -0.44 -13.94 -17.45
N GLY A 188 -0.79 -15.22 -17.33
CA GLY A 188 -2.10 -15.57 -16.83
C GLY A 188 -2.28 -14.96 -15.44
N ALA A 189 -3.39 -14.25 -15.27
CA ALA A 189 -3.66 -13.44 -14.08
C ALA A 189 -3.65 -14.24 -12.75
N GLY A 190 -3.86 -15.54 -12.75
CA GLY A 190 -4.05 -16.33 -11.54
C GLY A 190 -2.81 -16.39 -10.64
N LYS A 191 -1.82 -17.17 -11.02
CA LYS A 191 -0.66 -17.46 -10.15
C LYS A 191 0.43 -16.38 -10.24
N VAL A 192 0.63 -15.83 -11.43
CA VAL A 192 1.72 -14.89 -11.71
C VAL A 192 1.34 -13.48 -11.33
N GLY A 193 0.14 -13.02 -11.67
CA GLY A 193 -0.33 -11.68 -11.37
C GLY A 193 -0.43 -11.34 -9.89
N VAL A 194 -0.50 -12.34 -9.01
CA VAL A 194 -0.48 -12.12 -7.56
C VAL A 194 0.94 -12.08 -7.00
N LYS A 195 1.88 -12.86 -7.54
CA LYS A 195 3.22 -13.03 -6.99
C LYS A 195 4.27 -12.09 -7.59
N VAL A 196 4.22 -11.87 -8.90
CA VAL A 196 5.21 -11.03 -9.60
C VAL A 196 5.24 -9.59 -9.08
N PRO A 197 4.11 -8.89 -8.90
CA PRO A 197 4.14 -7.53 -8.33
C PRO A 197 4.77 -7.46 -6.94
N THR A 198 4.72 -8.56 -6.18
CA THR A 198 5.36 -8.66 -4.86
C THR A 198 6.88 -8.62 -4.99
N VAL A 199 7.43 -9.40 -5.94
CA VAL A 199 8.86 -9.37 -6.26
C VAL A 199 9.28 -8.01 -6.79
N TYR A 200 8.49 -7.43 -7.69
CA TYR A 200 8.75 -6.10 -8.23
C TYR A 200 8.74 -5.00 -7.15
N THR A 201 7.85 -5.15 -6.16
CA THR A 201 7.84 -4.24 -5.02
C THR A 201 9.12 -4.37 -4.20
N ASP A 202 9.60 -5.58 -3.93
CA ASP A 202 10.87 -5.78 -3.22
C ASP A 202 12.03 -5.12 -3.98
N VAL A 203 12.18 -5.39 -5.29
CA VAL A 203 13.29 -4.85 -6.09
C VAL A 203 13.19 -3.33 -6.25
N GLY A 204 12.02 -2.83 -6.67
CA GLY A 204 11.85 -1.39 -6.96
C GLY A 204 11.94 -0.51 -5.71
N PHE A 205 11.42 -1.00 -4.56
CA PHE A 205 11.52 -0.24 -3.30
C PHE A 205 12.90 -0.36 -2.65
N GLN A 206 13.62 -1.45 -2.87
CA GLN A 206 15.02 -1.55 -2.48
C GLN A 206 15.87 -0.53 -3.26
N GLU A 207 15.62 -0.35 -4.57
CA GLU A 207 16.29 0.64 -5.39
C GLU A 207 15.92 2.09 -5.02
N LEU A 208 14.65 2.35 -4.71
CA LEU A 208 14.22 3.64 -4.18
C LEU A 208 14.93 3.95 -2.85
N ALA A 209 15.02 2.98 -1.95
CA ALA A 209 15.70 3.14 -0.67
C ALA A 209 17.22 3.38 -0.83
N TYR A 210 17.85 2.67 -1.75
CA TYR A 210 19.28 2.88 -2.05
C TYR A 210 19.59 4.31 -2.52
N ARG A 211 18.69 4.87 -3.35
CA ARG A 211 18.81 6.23 -3.88
C ARG A 211 18.33 7.33 -2.92
N ASN A 212 17.54 6.96 -1.89
CA ASN A 212 16.95 7.91 -0.95
C ASN A 212 17.13 7.39 0.49
N SER A 213 18.37 7.30 0.94
CA SER A 213 18.77 6.61 2.17
C SER A 213 18.18 7.17 3.47
N ALA A 214 17.74 8.43 3.48
CA ALA A 214 17.08 9.05 4.64
C ALA A 214 15.59 8.65 4.80
N ILE A 215 15.01 7.97 3.80
CA ILE A 215 13.61 7.55 3.82
C ILE A 215 13.54 6.06 4.16
N SER A 216 12.62 5.72 5.06
CA SER A 216 12.33 4.33 5.40
C SER A 216 11.33 3.73 4.42
N PHE A 217 11.65 2.58 3.84
CA PHE A 217 10.74 1.85 2.96
C PHE A 217 10.42 0.48 3.55
N THR A 218 9.14 0.21 3.74
CA THR A 218 8.69 -1.07 4.30
C THR A 218 7.70 -1.76 3.36
N HIS A 219 8.00 -3.00 2.99
CA HIS A 219 7.06 -3.90 2.33
C HIS A 219 6.54 -4.92 3.33
N ILE A 220 5.23 -4.93 3.57
CA ILE A 220 4.61 -5.80 4.56
C ILE A 220 3.54 -6.72 3.97
N HIS A 221 3.51 -7.96 4.44
CA HIS A 221 2.41 -8.89 4.19
C HIS A 221 1.35 -8.72 5.29
N PRO A 222 0.08 -8.34 4.97
CA PRO A 222 -0.92 -8.10 6.00
C PRO A 222 -1.51 -9.40 6.60
N GLY A 223 -1.24 -10.55 5.97
CA GLY A 223 -1.95 -11.80 6.22
C GLY A 223 -3.30 -11.85 5.51
N PHE A 224 -4.13 -12.81 5.88
CA PHE A 224 -5.51 -12.89 5.41
C PHE A 224 -6.39 -11.98 6.26
N VAL A 225 -6.95 -10.94 5.62
CA VAL A 225 -7.75 -9.91 6.29
C VAL A 225 -9.15 -9.88 5.68
N ARG A 226 -10.18 -9.79 6.52
CA ARG A 226 -11.59 -9.69 6.10
C ARG A 226 -11.87 -8.33 5.48
N THR A 227 -11.68 -8.23 4.18
CA THR A 227 -11.89 -7.02 3.39
C THR A 227 -12.92 -7.27 2.29
N SER A 228 -13.45 -6.20 1.71
CA SER A 228 -14.33 -6.28 0.53
C SER A 228 -13.67 -7.02 -0.65
N MET A 229 -12.35 -6.92 -0.79
CA MET A 229 -11.59 -7.64 -1.81
C MET A 229 -11.63 -9.16 -1.57
N LEU A 230 -11.46 -9.62 -0.33
CA LEU A 230 -11.57 -11.06 -0.01
C LEU A 230 -12.98 -11.56 -0.29
N ASN A 231 -14.01 -10.77 0.08
CA ASN A 231 -15.39 -11.12 -0.20
C ASN A 231 -15.68 -11.19 -1.71
N ALA A 232 -15.10 -10.28 -2.52
CA ALA A 232 -15.25 -10.33 -3.97
C ALA A 232 -14.62 -11.61 -4.57
N ILE A 233 -13.42 -11.99 -4.14
CA ILE A 233 -12.77 -13.24 -4.55
C ILE A 233 -13.61 -14.47 -4.16
N LEU A 234 -14.16 -14.47 -2.96
CA LEU A 234 -15.03 -15.55 -2.49
C LEU A 234 -16.33 -15.61 -3.29
N ASN A 235 -16.95 -14.47 -3.62
CA ASN A 235 -18.17 -14.42 -4.43
C ASN A 235 -17.95 -14.98 -5.84
N ASP A 236 -16.84 -14.67 -6.48
CA ASP A 236 -16.47 -15.28 -7.78
C ASP A 236 -16.34 -16.80 -7.69
N PHE A 237 -15.83 -17.29 -6.56
CA PHE A 237 -15.76 -18.74 -6.28
C PHE A 237 -17.14 -19.35 -6.06
N TRP A 238 -18.06 -18.64 -5.37
CA TRP A 238 -19.43 -19.12 -5.06
C TRP A 238 -20.39 -19.12 -6.24
N ALA A 239 -20.08 -18.43 -7.32
CA ALA A 239 -20.90 -18.43 -8.52
C ALA A 239 -21.04 -19.83 -9.16
N LYS A 240 -20.29 -20.82 -8.68
CA LYS A 240 -20.33 -22.21 -9.13
C LYS A 240 -21.25 -23.03 -8.21
N TRP A 241 -22.30 -23.63 -8.75
CA TRP A 241 -23.34 -24.37 -8.02
C TRP A 241 -22.81 -25.44 -7.04
N TYR A 242 -21.72 -26.12 -7.39
CA TYR A 242 -21.13 -27.19 -6.56
C TYR A 242 -20.42 -26.66 -5.32
N THR A 243 -20.15 -25.37 -5.22
CA THR A 243 -19.52 -24.77 -4.05
C THR A 243 -20.49 -24.54 -2.91
N LEU A 244 -21.81 -24.58 -3.17
CA LEU A 244 -22.86 -24.42 -2.16
C LEU A 244 -22.75 -25.44 -1.02
N LEU A 245 -22.36 -26.68 -1.32
CA LEU A 245 -22.21 -27.74 -0.33
C LEU A 245 -21.06 -27.51 0.65
N ILE A 246 -20.00 -26.84 0.23
CA ILE A 246 -18.80 -26.58 1.04
C ILE A 246 -18.77 -25.16 1.61
N TYR A 247 -19.80 -24.35 1.28
CA TYR A 247 -19.91 -22.96 1.72
C TYR A 247 -19.78 -22.76 3.23
N PRO A 248 -20.48 -23.52 4.10
CA PRO A 248 -20.36 -23.33 5.54
C PRO A 248 -18.96 -23.59 6.06
N LEU A 249 -18.28 -24.60 5.51
CA LEU A 249 -16.91 -24.97 5.90
C LEU A 249 -15.91 -23.89 5.50
N ILE A 250 -16.04 -23.33 4.30
CA ILE A 250 -15.16 -22.24 3.86
C ILE A 250 -15.41 -20.96 4.66
N ARG A 251 -16.67 -20.62 4.98
CA ARG A 251 -16.98 -19.49 5.87
C ARG A 251 -16.37 -19.66 7.25
N LEU A 252 -16.45 -20.87 7.81
CA LEU A 252 -15.81 -21.18 9.09
C LEU A 252 -14.29 -21.05 8.98
N PHE A 253 -13.68 -21.57 7.92
CA PHE A 253 -12.25 -21.42 7.66
C PHE A 253 -11.85 -19.95 7.54
N VAL A 254 -12.56 -19.16 6.75
CA VAL A 254 -12.34 -17.72 6.61
C VAL A 254 -12.47 -17.03 7.97
N PHE A 255 -13.49 -17.38 8.76
CA PHE A 255 -13.68 -16.80 10.10
C PHE A 255 -12.50 -17.10 11.04
N ILE A 256 -11.99 -18.33 11.03
CA ILE A 256 -10.89 -18.74 11.93
C ILE A 256 -9.53 -18.18 11.48
N PHE A 257 -9.27 -18.16 10.17
CA PHE A 257 -7.93 -17.85 9.63
C PHE A 257 -7.75 -16.42 9.12
N THR A 258 -8.79 -15.59 9.16
CA THR A 258 -8.69 -14.18 8.78
C THR A 258 -8.74 -13.26 9.98
N LYS A 259 -8.01 -12.15 9.89
CA LYS A 259 -8.03 -11.08 10.89
C LYS A 259 -9.05 -10.01 10.49
N GLU A 260 -9.57 -9.28 11.49
CA GLU A 260 -10.28 -8.03 11.23
C GLU A 260 -9.31 -6.96 10.68
N PRO A 261 -9.80 -6.03 9.86
CA PRO A 261 -8.99 -4.92 9.36
C PRO A 261 -8.31 -4.10 10.47
N ASP A 262 -8.99 -3.90 11.61
CA ASP A 262 -8.46 -3.16 12.76
C ASP A 262 -7.28 -3.86 13.42
N VAL A 263 -7.32 -5.19 13.51
CA VAL A 263 -6.18 -5.97 14.02
C VAL A 263 -5.00 -5.89 13.06
N ALA A 264 -5.26 -5.90 11.75
CA ALA A 264 -4.20 -5.71 10.76
C ALA A 264 -3.61 -4.30 10.83
N ALA A 265 -4.46 -3.28 10.99
CA ALA A 265 -4.05 -1.87 11.09
C ALA A 265 -3.05 -1.63 12.24
N GLU A 266 -3.22 -2.29 13.38
CA GLU A 266 -2.26 -2.18 14.49
C GLU A 266 -0.85 -2.63 14.07
N TYR A 267 -0.73 -3.74 13.34
CA TYR A 267 0.56 -4.18 12.82
C TYR A 267 1.11 -3.27 11.72
N MET A 268 0.25 -2.64 10.92
CA MET A 268 0.67 -1.66 9.91
C MET A 268 1.24 -0.41 10.55
N ILE A 269 0.59 0.11 11.60
CA ILE A 269 1.08 1.26 12.37
C ILE A 269 2.39 0.92 13.06
N TYR A 270 2.47 -0.24 13.70
CA TYR A 270 3.72 -0.67 14.31
C TYR A 270 4.86 -0.73 13.29
N ALA A 271 4.63 -1.32 12.12
CA ALA A 271 5.64 -1.37 11.06
C ALA A 271 6.04 0.02 10.53
N LEU A 272 5.10 0.96 10.51
CA LEU A 272 5.31 2.34 10.09
C LEU A 272 6.15 3.12 11.10
N LEU A 273 5.86 2.98 12.40
CA LEU A 273 6.52 3.70 13.48
C LEU A 273 7.88 3.08 13.89
N ASP A 274 8.02 1.75 13.74
CA ASP A 274 9.25 0.99 13.98
C ASP A 274 10.11 0.87 12.70
N ALA A 275 9.87 1.74 11.72
CA ALA A 275 10.61 1.74 10.48
C ALA A 275 12.00 2.37 10.67
N HIS A 276 13.01 1.78 10.02
CA HIS A 276 14.38 2.25 9.97
C HIS A 276 14.74 2.66 8.55
N GLU A 277 15.72 3.52 8.41
CA GLU A 277 16.27 3.92 7.10
C GLU A 277 16.58 2.71 6.22
N GLY A 278 16.38 2.88 4.92
CA GLY A 278 16.56 1.82 3.94
C GLY A 278 15.31 0.97 3.71
N PHE A 279 15.49 -0.25 3.22
CA PHE A 279 14.40 -1.14 2.83
C PHE A 279 14.24 -2.32 3.79
N THR A 280 13.02 -2.52 4.30
CA THR A 280 12.68 -3.61 5.23
C THR A 280 11.49 -4.41 4.70
N ARG A 281 11.55 -5.74 4.86
CA ARG A 281 10.45 -6.66 4.53
C ARG A 281 9.85 -7.22 5.80
N ARG A 282 8.52 -7.20 5.93
CA ARG A 282 7.86 -7.63 7.17
C ARG A 282 6.74 -8.65 6.92
N ASN A 283 6.62 -9.59 7.85
CA ASN A 283 5.56 -10.60 7.87
C ASN A 283 4.24 -10.05 8.46
N PRO A 284 3.14 -10.85 8.52
CA PRO A 284 1.84 -10.40 9.06
C PRO A 284 1.81 -9.99 10.54
N ARG A 285 2.88 -10.18 11.26
CA ARG A 285 3.05 -9.72 12.65
C ARG A 285 4.08 -8.61 12.77
N ALA A 286 4.37 -7.96 11.63
CA ALA A 286 5.34 -6.88 11.49
C ALA A 286 6.79 -7.21 11.88
N ASN A 287 7.16 -8.50 11.96
CA ASN A 287 8.56 -8.88 12.15
C ASN A 287 9.32 -8.74 10.84
N ASP A 288 10.55 -8.27 10.92
CA ASP A 288 11.49 -8.30 9.81
C ASP A 288 11.76 -9.76 9.39
N ILE A 289 11.71 -10.00 8.09
CA ILE A 289 11.98 -11.29 7.46
C ILE A 289 13.29 -11.32 6.69
N GLY A 290 14.08 -10.26 6.83
CA GLY A 290 15.39 -10.11 6.22
C GLY A 290 15.37 -9.77 4.72
N PRO A 291 16.53 -9.46 4.17
CA PRO A 291 16.70 -9.16 2.75
C PRO A 291 16.53 -10.41 1.88
N ILE A 292 16.25 -10.20 0.60
CA ILE A 292 16.18 -11.25 -0.41
C ILE A 292 16.83 -10.76 -1.71
N ASN A 293 17.50 -11.66 -2.38
CA ASN A 293 17.96 -11.43 -3.75
C ASN A 293 17.05 -12.20 -4.72
N HIS A 294 16.33 -11.47 -5.54
CA HIS A 294 15.44 -12.04 -6.57
C HIS A 294 16.16 -12.35 -7.89
N GLY A 295 17.46 -12.09 -7.98
CA GLY A 295 18.24 -12.29 -9.21
C GLY A 295 17.89 -11.31 -10.32
N VAL A 296 17.37 -10.14 -9.98
CA VAL A 296 17.01 -9.04 -10.89
C VAL A 296 18.08 -7.95 -10.75
N ASN A 297 18.50 -7.39 -11.89
CA ASN A 297 19.36 -6.21 -11.88
C ASN A 297 18.49 -5.01 -11.45
N GLY A 298 18.82 -4.43 -10.30
CA GLY A 298 18.06 -3.35 -9.69
C GLY A 298 18.03 -2.09 -10.54
N ASP A 299 19.18 -1.67 -11.07
CA ASP A 299 19.31 -0.48 -11.93
C ASP A 299 18.47 -0.63 -13.21
N GLU A 300 18.60 -1.76 -13.89
CA GLU A 300 17.82 -2.05 -15.10
C GLU A 300 16.33 -2.04 -14.83
N PHE A 301 15.92 -2.64 -13.71
CA PHE A 301 14.51 -2.67 -13.32
C PHE A 301 13.97 -1.29 -12.90
N TYR A 302 14.80 -0.48 -12.27
CA TYR A 302 14.47 0.91 -11.93
C TYR A 302 14.23 1.75 -13.18
N GLU A 303 15.14 1.69 -14.15
CA GLU A 303 15.00 2.39 -15.44
C GLU A 303 13.77 1.90 -16.22
N HIS A 304 13.49 0.59 -16.20
CA HIS A 304 12.26 0.05 -16.76
C HIS A 304 11.02 0.67 -16.09
N SER A 305 11.04 0.79 -14.76
CA SER A 305 9.92 1.36 -14.00
C SER A 305 9.69 2.84 -14.32
N LEU A 306 10.75 3.63 -14.43
CA LEU A 306 10.69 5.02 -14.88
C LEU A 306 10.04 5.13 -16.27
N LYS A 307 10.50 4.31 -17.21
CA LYS A 307 9.98 4.30 -18.59
C LYS A 307 8.50 3.94 -18.64
N VAL A 308 8.07 2.88 -17.95
CA VAL A 308 6.67 2.44 -17.95
C VAL A 308 5.73 3.48 -17.33
N THR A 309 6.21 4.20 -16.33
CA THR A 309 5.44 5.21 -15.60
C THR A 309 5.58 6.63 -16.17
N GLY A 310 6.29 6.77 -17.29
CA GLY A 310 6.48 8.07 -17.95
C GLY A 310 7.27 9.09 -17.11
N LEU A 311 8.24 8.61 -16.36
CA LEU A 311 9.13 9.41 -15.50
C LEU A 311 10.56 9.54 -16.07
N ALA A 312 10.87 8.76 -17.13
CA ALA A 312 12.11 8.84 -17.89
C ALA A 312 12.01 9.85 -19.02
#